data_9479b1c2061325bda2f1e66433fb011b
#
_entry.id   9479b1c2061325bda2f1e66433fb011b
#
_cell.length_a   1.000
_cell.length_b   1.000
_cell.length_c   1.000
_cell.angle_alpha   90.00
_cell.angle_beta   90.00
_cell.angle_gamma   90.00
#
_symmetry.space_group_name_H-M   'P 1'
#
loop_
_entity.id
_entity.type
_entity.pdbx_description
1 polymer ?
#
loop_
_entity_poly.entity_id
_entity_poly.type
_entity_poly.pdbx_seq_one_letter_code
_entity_poly.pdbx_strand_id
1 'polypeptide(L)'
;MGEGLGALGHSMRVGVVFPQTELGGDAAAVRAYGQRVEELGFTHLLAYDHVVGADPAVHTGWAGPYDVHTTFHEPLVMFGYLAAVTTTLELVTGVIILPQRQAVLVAKQAAEVDLLSEGRLRLGVGLGWNAVEYEALGENFTNRGRRLGEQVELMRRLWTEQTVTYDGKHHRVSGAGLAPLPVTRPIPVWIGAASRPALERAGRLADGWFPMMSPGPKLDEARDIVARSAIAAGKDPSAIGMEGRITWRGDVRQAADELAQWTAAGATHVSVNTMGAGLRTVDEHLAALAAVAGNIRV
;
A
#
# COMPACT_ATOMS: atom_id res chain seq x y z
N MET A 1 -11.35 17.14 41.44
CA MET A 1 -10.55 15.98 41.06
C MET A 1 -11.09 15.52 39.69
N GLY A 2 -10.46 15.97 38.64
CA GLY A 2 -10.81 15.65 37.26
C GLY A 2 -9.70 14.76 36.71
N GLU A 3 -9.98 13.48 36.60
CA GLU A 3 -9.10 12.56 35.90
C GLU A 3 -9.29 12.75 34.38
N GLY A 4 -8.30 13.39 33.78
CA GLY A 4 -8.18 13.43 32.34
C GLY A 4 -7.84 12.04 31.80
N LEU A 5 -8.78 11.42 31.09
CA LEU A 5 -8.53 10.26 30.26
C LEU A 5 -7.50 10.64 29.20
N GLY A 6 -6.25 10.26 29.45
CA GLY A 6 -5.17 10.37 28.47
C GLY A 6 -5.50 9.53 27.24
N ALA A 7 -5.73 10.21 26.13
CA ALA A 7 -5.68 9.58 24.83
C ALA A 7 -4.31 8.92 24.68
N LEU A 8 -4.27 7.60 24.56
CA LEU A 8 -3.10 6.87 24.13
C LEU A 8 -2.82 7.27 22.67
N GLY A 9 -2.07 8.35 22.49
CA GLY A 9 -1.61 8.81 21.19
C GLY A 9 -0.71 7.73 20.59
N HIS A 10 -1.22 6.98 19.63
CA HIS A 10 -0.37 6.13 18.81
C HIS A 10 0.63 7.06 18.10
N SER A 11 1.92 6.82 18.34
CA SER A 11 2.99 7.52 17.62
C SER A 11 2.77 7.35 16.13
N MET A 12 2.82 8.46 15.35
CA MET A 12 2.77 8.43 13.89
C MET A 12 3.85 7.49 13.36
N ARG A 13 3.47 6.55 12.50
CA ARG A 13 4.42 5.66 11.83
C ARG A 13 4.89 6.32 10.53
N VAL A 14 6.19 6.56 10.42
CA VAL A 14 6.80 7.19 9.25
C VAL A 14 7.56 6.16 8.45
N GLY A 15 7.22 6.01 7.19
CA GLY A 15 7.88 5.13 6.23
C GLY A 15 8.35 5.86 4.99
N VAL A 16 8.73 5.09 3.99
CA VAL A 16 9.26 5.60 2.72
C VAL A 16 8.55 4.94 1.54
N VAL A 17 8.52 5.64 0.39
CA VAL A 17 8.15 5.03 -0.90
C VAL A 17 9.43 4.59 -1.59
N PHE A 18 9.48 3.32 -2.03
CA PHE A 18 10.60 2.81 -2.82
C PHE A 18 10.65 3.52 -4.19
N PRO A 19 11.78 4.14 -4.57
CA PRO A 19 11.85 4.95 -5.79
C PRO A 19 12.07 4.08 -7.04
N GLN A 20 11.06 3.30 -7.42
CA GLN A 20 11.12 2.28 -8.48
C GLN A 20 11.47 2.84 -9.85
N THR A 21 11.07 4.07 -10.13
CA THR A 21 11.24 4.70 -11.44
C THR A 21 12.67 5.17 -11.71
N GLU A 22 13.48 5.33 -10.65
CA GLU A 22 14.86 5.83 -10.74
C GLU A 22 15.91 4.76 -10.49
N LEU A 23 15.64 3.75 -9.65
CA LEU A 23 16.65 2.75 -9.27
C LEU A 23 16.83 1.60 -10.29
N GLY A 24 15.97 1.49 -11.30
CA GLY A 24 16.09 0.48 -12.36
C GLY A 24 16.11 -0.96 -11.82
N GLY A 25 16.85 -1.84 -12.50
CA GLY A 25 16.96 -3.27 -12.17
C GLY A 25 18.19 -3.63 -11.33
N ASP A 26 18.74 -2.74 -10.52
CA ASP A 26 19.92 -3.00 -9.69
C ASP A 26 19.54 -3.62 -8.33
N ALA A 27 19.76 -4.92 -8.19
CA ALA A 27 19.49 -5.65 -6.96
C ALA A 27 20.33 -5.16 -5.76
N ALA A 28 21.54 -4.63 -6.00
CA ALA A 28 22.36 -4.07 -4.94
C ALA A 28 21.76 -2.76 -4.41
N ALA A 29 21.21 -1.93 -5.29
CA ALA A 29 20.50 -0.71 -4.91
C ALA A 29 19.22 -1.02 -4.11
N VAL A 30 18.44 -2.05 -4.49
CA VAL A 30 17.26 -2.51 -3.73
C VAL A 30 17.65 -2.92 -2.32
N ARG A 31 18.72 -3.71 -2.16
CA ARG A 31 19.24 -4.13 -0.85
C ARG A 31 19.68 -2.94 -0.01
N ALA A 32 20.56 -2.10 -0.58
CA ALA A 32 21.11 -0.95 0.12
C ALA A 32 20.01 0.00 0.59
N TYR A 33 18.99 0.24 -0.26
CA TYR A 33 17.86 1.06 0.10
C TYR A 33 17.07 0.46 1.28
N GLY A 34 16.68 -0.82 1.21
CA GLY A 34 15.92 -1.48 2.27
C GLY A 34 16.64 -1.47 3.62
N GLN A 35 17.93 -1.84 3.64
CA GLN A 35 18.73 -1.85 4.86
C GLN A 35 18.94 -0.44 5.43
N ARG A 36 19.24 0.53 4.57
CA ARG A 36 19.51 1.88 5.04
C ARG A 36 18.27 2.60 5.56
N VAL A 37 17.09 2.41 4.98
CA VAL A 37 15.85 3.01 5.52
C VAL A 37 15.47 2.39 6.86
N GLU A 38 15.72 1.10 7.07
CA GLU A 38 15.57 0.45 8.38
C GLU A 38 16.53 1.05 9.42
N GLU A 39 17.81 1.20 9.09
CA GLU A 39 18.82 1.84 9.96
C GLU A 39 18.51 3.28 10.29
N LEU A 40 17.86 4.02 9.39
CA LEU A 40 17.41 5.40 9.61
C LEU A 40 16.18 5.50 10.52
N GLY A 41 15.58 4.37 10.92
CA GLY A 41 14.45 4.29 11.82
C GLY A 41 13.08 4.39 11.13
N PHE A 42 13.00 4.38 9.79
CA PHE A 42 11.72 4.32 9.10
C PHE A 42 10.99 3.01 9.39
N THR A 43 9.69 3.11 9.65
CA THR A 43 8.90 1.96 10.12
C THR A 43 8.44 1.04 9.00
N HIS A 44 8.33 1.54 7.76
CA HIS A 44 7.85 0.75 6.63
C HIS A 44 8.37 1.25 5.29
N LEU A 45 8.39 0.34 4.32
CA LEU A 45 8.71 0.59 2.92
C LEU A 45 7.50 0.27 2.06
N LEU A 46 6.99 1.27 1.35
CA LEU A 46 5.86 1.16 0.44
C LEU A 46 6.34 1.06 -1.01
N ALA A 47 5.85 0.07 -1.76
CA ALA A 47 6.14 -0.10 -3.18
C ALA A 47 4.88 -0.06 -4.04
N TYR A 48 4.95 0.58 -5.22
CA TYR A 48 3.86 0.62 -6.19
C TYR A 48 3.86 -0.63 -7.07
N ASP A 49 2.74 -0.90 -7.74
CA ASP A 49 2.52 -2.04 -8.60
C ASP A 49 2.17 -1.61 -10.03
N HIS A 50 2.98 -2.04 -10.98
CA HIS A 50 2.68 -2.08 -12.40
C HIS A 50 3.30 -3.33 -13.01
N VAL A 51 2.52 -4.07 -13.82
CA VAL A 51 2.98 -5.32 -14.47
C VAL A 51 3.51 -5.05 -15.86
N VAL A 52 2.78 -4.25 -16.65
CA VAL A 52 3.19 -3.84 -18.01
C VAL A 52 2.82 -2.38 -18.26
N GLY A 53 3.68 -1.65 -18.97
CA GLY A 53 3.42 -0.30 -19.44
C GLY A 53 2.81 -0.30 -20.84
N ALA A 54 1.94 0.67 -21.14
CA ALA A 54 1.46 0.92 -22.47
C ALA A 54 2.55 1.58 -23.33
N ASP A 55 2.64 1.20 -24.62
CA ASP A 55 3.48 1.90 -25.59
C ASP A 55 2.72 3.11 -26.16
N PRO A 56 3.17 4.35 -25.93
CA PRO A 56 2.53 5.55 -26.47
C PRO A 56 2.51 5.61 -27.99
N ALA A 57 3.42 4.90 -28.66
CA ALA A 57 3.44 4.82 -30.13
C ALA A 57 2.26 4.00 -30.67
N VAL A 58 1.79 3.02 -29.91
CA VAL A 58 0.65 2.17 -30.25
C VAL A 58 -0.66 2.76 -29.72
N HIS A 59 -0.63 3.24 -28.47
CA HIS A 59 -1.79 3.84 -27.80
C HIS A 59 -1.78 5.36 -27.96
N THR A 60 -2.15 5.83 -29.15
CA THR A 60 -2.20 7.26 -29.48
C THR A 60 -3.11 8.01 -28.51
N GLY A 61 -2.60 9.11 -27.92
CA GLY A 61 -3.32 9.86 -26.86
C GLY A 61 -3.13 9.29 -25.45
N TRP A 62 -2.16 8.39 -25.26
CA TRP A 62 -1.80 7.92 -23.91
C TRP A 62 -1.47 9.10 -22.99
N ALA A 63 -2.16 9.19 -21.88
CA ALA A 63 -2.01 10.24 -20.85
C ALA A 63 -1.78 9.67 -19.44
N GLY A 64 -1.44 8.38 -19.35
CA GLY A 64 -1.10 7.75 -18.08
C GLY A 64 0.24 8.27 -17.53
N PRO A 65 0.43 8.26 -16.20
CA PRO A 65 1.66 8.72 -15.56
C PRO A 65 2.87 7.81 -15.83
N TYR A 66 2.64 6.59 -16.31
CA TYR A 66 3.66 5.57 -16.58
C TYR A 66 3.39 4.90 -17.93
N ASP A 67 4.47 4.48 -18.60
CA ASP A 67 4.44 3.82 -19.88
C ASP A 67 5.45 2.66 -19.96
N VAL A 68 5.66 2.09 -21.13
CA VAL A 68 6.57 0.97 -21.38
C VAL A 68 8.03 1.26 -21.02
N HIS A 69 8.43 2.52 -20.90
CA HIS A 69 9.79 2.94 -20.53
C HIS A 69 9.98 3.13 -19.03
N THR A 70 8.89 3.07 -18.26
CA THR A 70 8.94 3.31 -16.81
C THR A 70 9.19 2.01 -16.06
N THR A 71 10.27 1.96 -15.28
CA THR A 71 10.66 0.78 -14.53
C THR A 71 9.77 0.57 -13.31
N PHE A 72 9.32 -0.68 -13.12
CA PHE A 72 8.65 -1.14 -11.92
C PHE A 72 9.15 -2.54 -11.55
N HIS A 73 9.36 -2.77 -10.26
CA HIS A 73 9.53 -4.11 -9.72
C HIS A 73 8.17 -4.73 -9.42
N GLU A 74 8.05 -6.05 -9.53
CA GLU A 74 6.89 -6.76 -9.00
C GLU A 74 7.00 -6.77 -7.48
N PRO A 75 6.05 -6.13 -6.75
CA PRO A 75 6.28 -5.83 -5.34
C PRO A 75 6.37 -7.06 -4.44
N LEU A 76 5.58 -8.11 -4.65
CA LEU A 76 5.63 -9.31 -3.80
C LEU A 76 6.93 -10.11 -3.99
N VAL A 77 7.48 -10.14 -5.22
CA VAL A 77 8.79 -10.75 -5.50
C VAL A 77 9.90 -9.92 -4.84
N MET A 78 9.87 -8.59 -4.99
CA MET A 78 10.83 -7.70 -4.34
C MET A 78 10.76 -7.81 -2.82
N PHE A 79 9.57 -7.94 -2.24
CA PHE A 79 9.39 -8.08 -0.79
C PHE A 79 9.95 -9.40 -0.25
N GLY A 80 9.90 -10.49 -1.02
CA GLY A 80 10.62 -11.72 -0.64
C GLY A 80 12.14 -11.51 -0.51
N TYR A 81 12.72 -10.70 -1.40
CA TYR A 81 14.14 -10.33 -1.32
C TYR A 81 14.42 -9.39 -0.13
N LEU A 82 13.58 -8.35 0.06
CA LEU A 82 13.74 -7.41 1.17
C LEU A 82 13.51 -8.06 2.54
N ALA A 83 12.60 -9.02 2.64
CA ALA A 83 12.36 -9.78 3.86
C ALA A 83 13.63 -10.50 4.37
N ALA A 84 14.46 -10.99 3.44
CA ALA A 84 15.71 -11.70 3.77
C ALA A 84 16.86 -10.77 4.21
N VAL A 85 16.77 -9.46 3.95
CA VAL A 85 17.87 -8.51 4.20
C VAL A 85 17.49 -7.39 5.19
N THR A 86 16.26 -7.42 5.72
CA THR A 86 15.74 -6.50 6.75
C THR A 86 15.14 -7.31 7.90
N THR A 87 14.98 -6.70 9.09
CA THR A 87 14.55 -7.39 10.31
C THR A 87 13.27 -6.82 10.92
N THR A 88 13.04 -5.52 10.82
CA THR A 88 11.92 -4.80 11.46
C THR A 88 11.06 -4.03 10.48
N LEU A 89 11.58 -3.76 9.27
CA LEU A 89 10.92 -2.94 8.26
C LEU A 89 9.64 -3.61 7.77
N GLU A 90 8.49 -2.96 7.96
CA GLU A 90 7.20 -3.41 7.41
C GLU A 90 7.19 -3.22 5.89
N LEU A 91 6.72 -4.21 5.16
CA LEU A 91 6.65 -4.23 3.69
C LEU A 91 5.20 -3.93 3.26
N VAL A 92 5.02 -2.87 2.50
CA VAL A 92 3.68 -2.34 2.18
C VAL A 92 3.49 -2.22 0.68
N THR A 93 2.47 -2.84 0.15
CA THR A 93 2.09 -2.58 -1.25
C THR A 93 1.20 -1.33 -1.34
N GLY A 94 1.54 -0.39 -2.22
CA GLY A 94 0.84 0.87 -2.29
C GLY A 94 0.39 1.29 -3.68
N VAL A 95 -0.38 0.50 -4.43
CA VAL A 95 -1.17 -0.69 -4.04
C VAL A 95 -1.02 -1.80 -5.09
N ILE A 96 -1.19 -3.07 -4.71
CA ILE A 96 -1.43 -4.15 -5.69
C ILE A 96 -2.75 -3.87 -6.42
N ILE A 97 -2.72 -3.93 -7.75
CA ILE A 97 -3.94 -3.84 -8.55
C ILE A 97 -4.65 -5.21 -8.53
N LEU A 98 -5.33 -5.48 -7.42
CA LEU A 98 -5.85 -6.80 -7.11
C LEU A 98 -6.78 -7.39 -8.18
N PRO A 99 -7.69 -6.60 -8.82
CA PRO A 99 -8.57 -7.17 -9.85
C PRO A 99 -7.88 -7.55 -11.17
N GLN A 100 -6.59 -7.25 -11.34
CA GLN A 100 -5.78 -7.77 -12.46
C GLN A 100 -5.21 -9.15 -12.17
N ARG A 101 -5.34 -9.65 -10.93
CA ARG A 101 -4.66 -10.84 -10.45
C ARG A 101 -5.65 -11.91 -10.00
N GLN A 102 -5.21 -13.16 -10.02
CA GLN A 102 -5.95 -14.28 -9.43
C GLN A 102 -5.92 -14.19 -7.90
N ALA A 103 -7.07 -14.02 -7.25
CA ALA A 103 -7.18 -13.80 -5.81
C ALA A 103 -6.48 -14.89 -4.98
N VAL A 104 -6.65 -16.16 -5.35
CA VAL A 104 -6.04 -17.31 -4.65
C VAL A 104 -4.51 -17.27 -4.76
N LEU A 105 -3.97 -16.90 -5.94
CA LEU A 105 -2.53 -16.78 -6.12
C LEU A 105 -1.96 -15.62 -5.30
N VAL A 106 -2.61 -14.46 -5.29
CA VAL A 106 -2.18 -13.31 -4.45
C VAL A 106 -2.28 -13.67 -2.97
N ALA A 107 -3.32 -14.40 -2.54
CA ALA A 107 -3.44 -14.88 -1.16
C ALA A 107 -2.25 -15.76 -0.77
N LYS A 108 -1.81 -16.67 -1.67
CA LYS A 108 -0.63 -17.52 -1.43
C LYS A 108 0.66 -16.71 -1.40
N GLN A 109 0.86 -15.81 -2.36
CA GLN A 109 2.05 -14.97 -2.43
C GLN A 109 2.17 -14.04 -1.20
N ALA A 110 1.05 -13.44 -0.77
CA ALA A 110 1.01 -12.60 0.42
C ALA A 110 1.32 -13.43 1.69
N ALA A 111 0.74 -14.63 1.81
CA ALA A 111 1.06 -15.53 2.93
C ALA A 111 2.54 -15.91 2.95
N GLU A 112 3.17 -16.11 1.79
CA GLU A 112 4.59 -16.44 1.70
C GLU A 112 5.47 -15.25 2.11
N VAL A 113 5.16 -14.03 1.63
CA VAL A 113 5.89 -12.81 2.05
C VAL A 113 5.72 -12.58 3.55
N ASP A 114 4.51 -12.78 4.10
CA ASP A 114 4.24 -12.65 5.54
C ASP A 114 5.05 -13.66 6.37
N LEU A 115 5.15 -14.90 5.91
CA LEU A 115 6.01 -15.94 6.54
C LEU A 115 7.49 -15.56 6.49
N LEU A 116 8.01 -15.23 5.31
CA LEU A 116 9.42 -14.91 5.10
C LEU A 116 9.84 -13.63 5.83
N SER A 117 8.91 -12.72 6.04
CA SER A 117 9.13 -11.48 6.79
C SER A 117 8.77 -11.58 8.27
N GLU A 118 8.34 -12.75 8.77
CA GLU A 118 7.92 -12.94 10.16
C GLU A 118 6.76 -12.00 10.57
N GLY A 119 5.76 -11.85 9.67
CA GLY A 119 4.54 -11.07 9.95
C GLY A 119 4.65 -9.58 9.64
N ARG A 120 5.62 -9.15 8.80
CA ARG A 120 5.84 -7.74 8.45
C ARG A 120 5.15 -7.30 7.15
N LEU A 121 4.15 -8.03 6.64
CA LEU A 121 3.43 -7.63 5.44
C LEU A 121 2.15 -6.85 5.78
N ARG A 122 1.96 -5.71 5.13
CA ARG A 122 0.71 -4.96 5.03
C ARG A 122 0.29 -4.88 3.56
N LEU A 123 -0.81 -5.52 3.22
CA LEU A 123 -1.26 -5.65 1.84
C LEU A 123 -2.17 -4.47 1.45
N GLY A 124 -1.62 -3.51 0.76
CA GLY A 124 -2.40 -2.45 0.11
C GLY A 124 -2.93 -2.91 -1.25
N VAL A 125 -4.22 -2.73 -1.50
CA VAL A 125 -4.89 -3.13 -2.73
C VAL A 125 -5.68 -1.99 -3.35
N GLY A 126 -5.83 -1.99 -4.67
CA GLY A 126 -6.55 -0.96 -5.41
C GLY A 126 -7.14 -1.46 -6.71
N LEU A 127 -7.83 -0.54 -7.41
CA LEU A 127 -8.53 -0.85 -8.66
C LEU A 127 -7.67 -0.60 -9.91
N GLY A 128 -6.62 0.20 -9.81
CA GLY A 128 -5.85 0.65 -10.96
C GLY A 128 -6.64 1.51 -11.94
N TRP A 129 -5.92 2.09 -12.87
CA TRP A 129 -6.41 3.02 -13.89
C TRP A 129 -6.06 2.57 -15.31
N ASN A 130 -5.07 1.68 -15.48
CA ASN A 130 -4.50 1.28 -16.77
C ASN A 130 -5.31 0.15 -17.40
N ALA A 131 -6.16 0.48 -18.37
CA ALA A 131 -6.97 -0.51 -19.08
C ALA A 131 -6.14 -1.45 -19.97
N VAL A 132 -4.99 -0.98 -20.49
CA VAL A 132 -4.07 -1.78 -21.32
C VAL A 132 -3.48 -2.92 -20.50
N GLU A 133 -3.12 -2.65 -19.26
CA GLU A 133 -2.60 -3.63 -18.33
C GLU A 133 -3.65 -4.71 -17.96
N TYR A 134 -4.92 -4.28 -17.79
CA TYR A 134 -6.04 -5.21 -17.61
C TYR A 134 -6.21 -6.15 -18.81
N GLU A 135 -6.14 -5.62 -20.03
CA GLU A 135 -6.22 -6.40 -21.26
C GLU A 135 -5.07 -7.41 -21.36
N ALA A 136 -3.83 -6.96 -21.10
CA ALA A 136 -2.64 -7.81 -21.15
C ALA A 136 -2.68 -8.96 -20.13
N LEU A 137 -3.35 -8.77 -19.01
CA LEU A 137 -3.55 -9.78 -17.97
C LEU A 137 -4.85 -10.59 -18.14
N GLY A 138 -5.59 -10.38 -19.24
CA GLY A 138 -6.81 -11.12 -19.55
C GLY A 138 -8.00 -10.77 -18.64
N GLU A 139 -8.02 -9.59 -18.05
CA GLU A 139 -8.98 -9.22 -17.04
C GLU A 139 -9.92 -8.07 -17.46
N ASN A 140 -11.15 -8.12 -16.97
CA ASN A 140 -12.17 -7.13 -17.34
C ASN A 140 -12.05 -5.86 -16.48
N PHE A 141 -11.71 -4.74 -17.13
CA PHE A 141 -11.59 -3.44 -16.48
C PHE A 141 -12.91 -2.92 -15.90
N THR A 142 -14.06 -3.21 -16.50
CA THR A 142 -15.34 -2.58 -16.12
C THR A 142 -15.95 -3.14 -14.84
N ASN A 143 -15.64 -4.39 -14.47
CA ASN A 143 -16.17 -5.05 -13.27
C ASN A 143 -15.23 -4.99 -12.05
N ARG A 144 -14.04 -4.35 -12.19
CA ARG A 144 -12.96 -4.37 -11.19
C ARG A 144 -13.39 -4.00 -9.77
N GLY A 145 -14.30 -3.01 -9.64
CA GLY A 145 -14.77 -2.56 -8.33
C GLY A 145 -15.60 -3.61 -7.58
N ARG A 146 -16.37 -4.43 -8.30
CA ARG A 146 -17.16 -5.51 -7.70
C ARG A 146 -16.27 -6.71 -7.35
N ARG A 147 -15.32 -7.02 -8.23
CA ARG A 147 -14.36 -8.11 -8.00
C ARG A 147 -13.48 -7.87 -6.79
N LEU A 148 -12.97 -6.66 -6.59
CA LEU A 148 -12.09 -6.34 -5.45
C LEU A 148 -12.72 -6.72 -4.10
N GLY A 149 -14.00 -6.41 -3.89
CA GLY A 149 -14.67 -6.74 -2.64
C GLY A 149 -14.70 -8.24 -2.36
N GLU A 150 -15.07 -9.01 -3.37
CA GLU A 150 -15.12 -10.46 -3.31
C GLU A 150 -13.72 -11.09 -3.13
N GLN A 151 -12.71 -10.52 -3.80
CA GLN A 151 -11.31 -10.96 -3.66
C GLN A 151 -10.78 -10.77 -2.24
N VAL A 152 -11.03 -9.61 -1.63
CA VAL A 152 -10.60 -9.33 -0.24
C VAL A 152 -11.25 -10.29 0.74
N GLU A 153 -12.55 -10.56 0.59
CA GLU A 153 -13.27 -11.51 1.42
C GLU A 153 -12.70 -12.94 1.29
N LEU A 154 -12.51 -13.39 0.05
CA LEU A 154 -11.95 -14.72 -0.24
C LEU A 154 -10.52 -14.87 0.32
N MET A 155 -9.66 -13.87 0.15
CA MET A 155 -8.29 -13.93 0.67
C MET A 155 -8.27 -14.00 2.19
N ARG A 156 -9.12 -13.24 2.90
CA ARG A 156 -9.20 -13.31 4.36
C ARG A 156 -9.60 -14.70 4.85
N ARG A 157 -10.55 -15.33 4.18
CA ARG A 157 -10.93 -16.71 4.49
C ARG A 157 -9.79 -17.69 4.25
N LEU A 158 -9.08 -17.56 3.12
CA LEU A 158 -7.93 -18.40 2.80
C LEU A 158 -6.77 -18.27 3.81
N TRP A 159 -6.61 -17.12 4.46
CA TRP A 159 -5.59 -16.91 5.49
C TRP A 159 -5.98 -17.41 6.88
N THR A 160 -7.26 -17.61 7.14
CA THR A 160 -7.77 -17.95 8.48
C THR A 160 -8.37 -19.35 8.58
N GLU A 161 -8.86 -19.90 7.47
CA GLU A 161 -9.51 -21.21 7.43
C GLU A 161 -8.59 -22.26 6.79
N GLN A 162 -8.54 -23.46 7.37
CA GLN A 162 -7.76 -24.58 6.81
C GLN A 162 -8.31 -25.02 5.44
N THR A 163 -9.61 -24.95 5.26
CA THR A 163 -10.31 -25.31 4.02
C THR A 163 -11.43 -24.33 3.77
N VAL A 164 -11.47 -23.77 2.57
CA VAL A 164 -12.48 -22.80 2.13
C VAL A 164 -13.35 -23.42 1.03
N THR A 165 -14.65 -23.28 1.20
CA THR A 165 -15.62 -23.39 0.11
C THR A 165 -16.25 -22.02 -0.09
N TYR A 166 -16.08 -21.45 -1.28
CA TYR A 166 -16.54 -20.12 -1.66
C TYR A 166 -17.25 -20.19 -3.02
N ASP A 167 -18.46 -19.67 -3.10
CA ASP A 167 -19.26 -19.62 -4.33
C ASP A 167 -19.74 -18.18 -4.54
N GLY A 168 -18.84 -17.33 -4.99
CA GLY A 168 -19.08 -15.94 -5.29
C GLY A 168 -19.52 -15.71 -6.73
N LYS A 169 -19.76 -14.44 -7.07
CA LYS A 169 -20.14 -14.05 -8.43
C LYS A 169 -18.98 -14.15 -9.43
N HIS A 170 -17.77 -13.92 -8.95
CA HIS A 170 -16.56 -13.84 -9.79
C HIS A 170 -15.52 -14.88 -9.42
N HIS A 171 -15.61 -15.47 -8.23
CA HIS A 171 -14.62 -16.43 -7.73
C HIS A 171 -15.30 -17.66 -7.15
N ARG A 172 -14.69 -18.82 -7.39
CA ARG A 172 -15.17 -20.09 -6.85
C ARG A 172 -14.01 -20.90 -6.30
N VAL A 173 -14.16 -21.42 -5.10
CA VAL A 173 -13.25 -22.38 -4.45
C VAL A 173 -14.07 -23.52 -3.89
N SER A 174 -13.70 -24.75 -4.18
CA SER A 174 -14.44 -25.94 -3.76
C SER A 174 -13.56 -26.80 -2.86
N GLY A 175 -13.62 -26.57 -1.54
CA GLY A 175 -12.91 -27.40 -0.56
C GLY A 175 -11.38 -27.35 -0.71
N ALA A 176 -10.78 -26.16 -0.87
CA ALA A 176 -9.35 -25.97 -0.97
C ALA A 176 -8.84 -24.93 0.04
N GLY A 177 -7.55 -24.96 0.37
CA GLY A 177 -6.94 -24.04 1.33
C GLY A 177 -5.46 -23.80 1.07
N LEU A 178 -4.87 -22.90 1.83
CA LEU A 178 -3.44 -22.60 1.78
C LEU A 178 -2.68 -23.43 2.82
N ALA A 179 -1.49 -23.87 2.45
CA ALA A 179 -0.53 -24.46 3.37
C ALA A 179 0.89 -24.02 2.93
N PRO A 180 1.71 -23.43 3.84
CA PRO A 180 1.35 -23.00 5.19
C PRO A 180 0.38 -21.79 5.19
N LEU A 181 -0.27 -21.53 6.32
CA LEU A 181 -1.01 -20.29 6.56
C LEU A 181 -0.03 -19.17 6.94
N PRO A 182 -0.37 -17.88 6.74
CA PRO A 182 0.50 -16.78 7.14
C PRO A 182 0.70 -16.70 8.66
N VAL A 183 1.69 -15.95 9.12
CA VAL A 183 1.91 -15.64 10.54
C VAL A 183 0.78 -14.74 11.04
N THR A 184 0.53 -13.65 10.33
CA THR A 184 -0.54 -12.69 10.63
C THR A 184 -1.87 -13.15 10.04
N ARG A 185 -2.92 -13.35 10.87
CA ARG A 185 -4.19 -13.94 10.44
C ARG A 185 -5.40 -13.13 10.89
N PRO A 186 -6.07 -12.46 9.98
CA PRO A 186 -5.70 -12.25 8.58
C PRO A 186 -4.58 -11.21 8.42
N ILE A 187 -3.88 -11.25 7.27
CA ILE A 187 -2.94 -10.18 6.87
C ILE A 187 -3.74 -8.87 6.75
N PRO A 188 -3.23 -7.74 7.30
CA PRO A 188 -3.91 -6.46 7.20
C PRO A 188 -4.09 -6.02 5.73
N VAL A 189 -5.31 -5.68 5.35
CA VAL A 189 -5.66 -5.22 4.00
C VAL A 189 -6.02 -3.74 4.03
N TRP A 190 -5.25 -2.94 3.30
CA TRP A 190 -5.48 -1.52 3.12
C TRP A 190 -5.96 -1.21 1.71
N ILE A 191 -6.82 -0.20 1.52
CA ILE A 191 -7.43 0.10 0.22
C ILE A 191 -7.07 1.50 -0.24
N GLY A 192 -6.52 1.62 -1.47
CA GLY A 192 -6.37 2.90 -2.15
C GLY A 192 -7.73 3.46 -2.59
N ALA A 193 -8.11 4.66 -2.13
CA ALA A 193 -9.42 5.21 -2.37
C ALA A 193 -9.42 6.71 -2.67
N ALA A 194 -10.18 7.10 -3.73
CA ALA A 194 -10.43 8.49 -4.09
C ALA A 194 -11.91 8.75 -4.37
N SER A 195 -12.58 7.83 -5.07
CA SER A 195 -13.99 7.98 -5.41
C SER A 195 -14.89 7.50 -4.27
N ARG A 196 -16.10 8.05 -4.18
CA ARG A 196 -17.08 7.68 -3.16
C ARG A 196 -17.28 6.16 -3.03
N PRO A 197 -17.47 5.38 -4.12
CA PRO A 197 -17.59 3.92 -4.00
C PRO A 197 -16.33 3.22 -3.46
N ALA A 198 -15.13 3.78 -3.72
CA ALA A 198 -13.89 3.25 -3.18
C ALA A 198 -13.75 3.57 -1.68
N LEU A 199 -14.12 4.77 -1.24
CA LEU A 199 -14.16 5.18 0.16
C LEU A 199 -15.16 4.35 0.97
N GLU A 200 -16.36 4.13 0.45
CA GLU A 200 -17.37 3.26 1.06
C GLU A 200 -16.87 1.81 1.20
N ARG A 201 -16.14 1.31 0.20
CA ARG A 201 -15.52 -0.01 0.26
C ARG A 201 -14.40 -0.06 1.29
N ALA A 202 -13.56 0.97 1.38
CA ALA A 202 -12.50 1.07 2.37
C ALA A 202 -13.08 1.00 3.80
N GLY A 203 -14.09 1.80 4.11
CA GLY A 203 -14.76 1.73 5.42
C GLY A 203 -15.33 0.35 5.74
N ARG A 204 -16.00 -0.26 4.78
CA ARG A 204 -16.65 -1.56 4.99
C ARG A 204 -15.66 -2.72 5.12
N LEU A 205 -14.60 -2.75 4.32
CA LEU A 205 -13.74 -3.94 4.18
C LEU A 205 -12.32 -3.77 4.72
N ALA A 206 -11.74 -2.56 4.72
CA ALA A 206 -10.31 -2.42 4.96
C ALA A 206 -9.96 -2.29 6.45
N ASP A 207 -8.69 -2.59 6.78
CA ASP A 207 -8.08 -2.32 8.07
C ASP A 207 -7.43 -0.92 8.08
N GLY A 208 -7.24 -0.34 6.90
CA GLY A 208 -6.79 1.03 6.68
C GLY A 208 -6.96 1.44 5.22
N TRP A 209 -6.60 2.68 4.89
CA TRP A 209 -6.75 3.19 3.54
C TRP A 209 -5.67 4.22 3.18
N PHE A 210 -5.44 4.37 1.87
CA PHE A 210 -4.53 5.35 1.29
C PHE A 210 -5.37 6.41 0.58
N PRO A 211 -5.50 7.63 1.14
CA PRO A 211 -6.15 8.74 0.46
C PRO A 211 -5.35 9.19 -0.77
N MET A 212 -6.07 9.47 -1.84
CA MET A 212 -5.48 10.04 -3.07
C MET A 212 -5.66 11.58 -3.12
N MET A 213 -5.69 12.20 -1.96
CA MET A 213 -5.86 13.64 -1.77
C MET A 213 -5.06 14.10 -0.55
N SER A 214 -4.64 15.37 -0.57
CA SER A 214 -3.92 16.01 0.55
C SER A 214 -4.88 16.40 1.69
N PRO A 215 -4.35 16.68 2.90
CA PRO A 215 -5.11 17.26 3.99
C PRO A 215 -5.92 18.49 3.59
N GLY A 216 -7.13 18.59 4.09
CA GLY A 216 -8.09 19.66 3.80
C GLY A 216 -9.53 19.15 3.62
N PRO A 217 -10.48 20.02 3.22
CA PRO A 217 -11.91 19.69 3.23
C PRO A 217 -12.30 18.44 2.44
N LYS A 218 -11.60 18.12 1.34
CA LYS A 218 -11.84 16.89 0.57
C LYS A 218 -11.46 15.64 1.34
N LEU A 219 -10.36 15.70 2.11
CA LEU A 219 -9.94 14.60 2.97
C LEU A 219 -10.92 14.43 4.14
N ASP A 220 -11.41 15.52 4.72
CA ASP A 220 -12.39 15.48 5.81
C ASP A 220 -13.70 14.81 5.35
N GLU A 221 -14.21 15.18 4.18
CA GLU A 221 -15.38 14.52 3.58
C GLU A 221 -15.11 13.03 3.31
N ALA A 222 -13.92 12.68 2.81
CA ALA A 222 -13.54 11.30 2.55
C ALA A 222 -13.48 10.47 3.83
N ARG A 223 -12.91 11.02 4.92
CA ARG A 223 -12.88 10.40 6.25
C ARG A 223 -14.29 10.13 6.78
N ASP A 224 -15.18 11.09 6.63
CA ASP A 224 -16.58 10.93 7.02
C ASP A 224 -17.28 9.80 6.27
N ILE A 225 -17.02 9.66 4.96
CA ILE A 225 -17.55 8.55 4.16
C ILE A 225 -17.02 7.21 4.66
N VAL A 226 -15.70 7.12 4.88
CA VAL A 226 -15.06 5.90 5.41
C VAL A 226 -15.63 5.55 6.77
N ALA A 227 -15.72 6.52 7.69
CA ALA A 227 -16.23 6.30 9.05
C ALA A 227 -17.69 5.83 9.05
N ARG A 228 -18.58 6.51 8.31
CA ARG A 228 -19.99 6.08 8.20
C ARG A 228 -20.13 4.68 7.62
N SER A 229 -19.30 4.34 6.62
CA SER A 229 -19.34 3.02 6.00
C SER A 229 -18.80 1.91 6.91
N ALA A 230 -17.83 2.23 7.77
CA ALA A 230 -17.34 1.34 8.82
C ALA A 230 -18.44 1.06 9.86
N ILE A 231 -19.07 2.09 10.38
CA ILE A 231 -20.17 1.97 11.34
C ILE A 231 -21.31 1.12 10.76
N ALA A 232 -21.71 1.39 9.51
CA ALA A 232 -22.75 0.63 8.82
C ALA A 232 -22.38 -0.85 8.64
N ALA A 233 -21.09 -1.19 8.62
CA ALA A 233 -20.57 -2.56 8.56
C ALA A 233 -20.28 -3.17 9.95
N GLY A 234 -20.64 -2.50 11.05
CA GLY A 234 -20.40 -2.96 12.41
C GLY A 234 -18.93 -2.88 12.86
N LYS A 235 -18.13 -2.05 12.20
CA LYS A 235 -16.71 -1.85 12.53
C LYS A 235 -16.52 -0.56 13.31
N ASP A 236 -15.49 -0.55 14.17
CA ASP A 236 -15.02 0.67 14.82
C ASP A 236 -14.24 1.54 13.81
N PRO A 237 -14.71 2.76 13.47
CA PRO A 237 -14.01 3.63 12.55
C PRO A 237 -12.65 4.10 13.08
N SER A 238 -12.43 4.13 14.39
CA SER A 238 -11.15 4.51 14.99
C SER A 238 -10.05 3.45 14.80
N ALA A 239 -10.43 2.21 14.51
CA ALA A 239 -9.52 1.13 14.21
C ALA A 239 -9.03 1.13 12.75
N ILE A 240 -9.60 1.98 11.88
CA ILE A 240 -9.22 2.06 10.47
C ILE A 240 -8.05 3.05 10.31
N GLY A 241 -6.87 2.50 9.97
CA GLY A 241 -5.68 3.32 9.72
C GLY A 241 -5.82 4.21 8.47
N MET A 242 -5.07 5.31 8.45
CA MET A 242 -4.96 6.19 7.29
C MET A 242 -3.50 6.51 7.03
N GLU A 243 -3.03 6.31 5.79
CA GLU A 243 -1.66 6.62 5.41
C GLU A 243 -1.60 7.76 4.40
N GLY A 244 -0.98 8.86 4.83
CA GLY A 244 -0.66 10.00 4.00
C GLY A 244 0.64 9.83 3.22
N ARG A 245 0.91 10.80 2.32
CA ARG A 245 2.15 10.85 1.56
C ARG A 245 2.74 12.25 1.62
N ILE A 246 4.04 12.30 1.93
CA ILE A 246 4.87 13.49 1.83
C ILE A 246 5.66 13.39 0.54
N THR A 247 5.62 14.41 -0.31
CA THR A 247 6.43 14.49 -1.52
C THR A 247 7.69 15.30 -1.24
N TRP A 248 8.85 14.66 -1.30
CA TRP A 248 10.14 15.35 -1.15
C TRP A 248 10.39 16.32 -2.28
N ARG A 249 10.72 17.58 -1.93
CA ARG A 249 11.05 18.68 -2.88
C ARG A 249 12.38 19.35 -2.56
N GLY A 250 13.28 18.65 -1.84
CA GLY A 250 14.58 19.18 -1.47
C GLY A 250 14.57 20.06 -0.21
N ASP A 251 13.46 20.17 0.49
CA ASP A 251 13.32 20.99 1.69
C ASP A 251 12.75 20.18 2.88
N VAL A 252 13.56 20.06 3.93
CA VAL A 252 13.21 19.35 5.15
C VAL A 252 12.09 20.06 5.93
N ARG A 253 12.03 21.39 5.88
CA ARG A 253 10.97 22.16 6.56
C ARG A 253 9.63 21.87 5.93
N GLN A 254 9.57 21.86 4.59
CA GLN A 254 8.36 21.50 3.87
C GLN A 254 7.90 20.06 4.21
N ALA A 255 8.84 19.11 4.31
CA ALA A 255 8.49 17.74 4.71
C ALA A 255 7.94 17.68 6.15
N ALA A 256 8.51 18.44 7.08
CA ALA A 256 8.02 18.55 8.46
C ALA A 256 6.62 19.20 8.53
N ASP A 257 6.39 20.25 7.74
CA ASP A 257 5.07 20.90 7.66
C ASP A 257 4.00 19.96 7.09
N GLU A 258 4.31 19.18 6.04
CA GLU A 258 3.40 18.18 5.50
C GLU A 258 3.11 17.07 6.52
N LEU A 259 4.11 16.62 7.28
CA LEU A 259 3.90 15.65 8.37
C LEU A 259 2.95 16.20 9.42
N ALA A 260 3.15 17.45 9.85
CA ALA A 260 2.27 18.10 10.82
C ALA A 260 0.82 18.20 10.31
N GLN A 261 0.63 18.51 9.03
CA GLN A 261 -0.70 18.55 8.39
C GLN A 261 -1.36 17.17 8.38
N TRP A 262 -0.63 16.10 8.03
CA TRP A 262 -1.15 14.74 8.07
C TRP A 262 -1.48 14.30 9.50
N THR A 263 -0.64 14.66 10.48
CA THR A 263 -0.89 14.39 11.90
C THR A 263 -2.18 15.07 12.36
N ALA A 264 -2.33 16.35 12.03
CA ALA A 264 -3.54 17.10 12.36
C ALA A 264 -4.80 16.53 11.68
N ALA A 265 -4.65 15.98 10.48
CA ALA A 265 -5.71 15.29 9.77
C ALA A 265 -6.03 13.88 10.31
N GLY A 266 -5.31 13.41 11.35
CA GLY A 266 -5.55 12.11 11.98
C GLY A 266 -4.98 10.92 11.21
N ALA A 267 -3.95 11.11 10.39
CA ALA A 267 -3.22 10.01 9.79
C ALA A 267 -2.51 9.18 10.88
N THR A 268 -2.49 7.88 10.69
CA THR A 268 -1.75 6.93 11.56
C THR A 268 -0.38 6.59 10.98
N HIS A 269 -0.25 6.75 9.66
CA HIS A 269 0.96 6.44 8.90
C HIS A 269 1.21 7.54 7.86
N VAL A 270 2.47 7.74 7.52
CA VAL A 270 2.90 8.64 6.44
C VAL A 270 4.11 8.02 5.73
N SER A 271 4.13 8.06 4.41
CA SER A 271 5.31 7.66 3.61
C SER A 271 5.95 8.86 2.92
N VAL A 272 7.28 8.99 3.04
CA VAL A 272 8.07 9.98 2.32
C VAL A 272 8.39 9.46 0.93
N ASN A 273 7.96 10.18 -0.09
CA ASN A 273 8.19 9.86 -1.50
C ASN A 273 9.26 10.77 -2.10
N THR A 274 10.37 10.17 -2.52
CA THR A 274 11.49 10.85 -3.17
C THR A 274 11.51 10.69 -4.69
N MET A 275 10.56 9.91 -5.28
CA MET A 275 10.44 9.79 -6.74
C MET A 275 10.08 11.11 -7.38
N GLY A 276 10.65 11.36 -8.56
CA GLY A 276 10.40 12.59 -9.33
C GLY A 276 11.10 13.84 -8.79
N ALA A 277 11.93 13.72 -7.76
CA ALA A 277 12.69 14.81 -7.18
C ALA A 277 14.01 15.13 -7.92
N GLY A 278 14.25 14.48 -9.05
CA GLY A 278 15.49 14.64 -9.83
C GLY A 278 16.68 13.85 -9.29
N LEU A 279 16.46 12.98 -8.30
CA LEU A 279 17.47 12.06 -7.74
C LEU A 279 17.63 10.86 -8.67
N ARG A 280 18.87 10.41 -8.90
CA ARG A 280 19.18 9.38 -9.90
C ARG A 280 19.85 8.14 -9.35
N THR A 281 20.39 8.23 -8.14
CA THR A 281 21.15 7.15 -7.50
C THR A 281 20.54 6.79 -6.17
N VAL A 282 20.80 5.57 -5.72
CA VAL A 282 20.35 5.11 -4.39
C VAL A 282 20.91 6.01 -3.29
N ASP A 283 22.17 6.47 -3.42
CA ASP A 283 22.80 7.33 -2.41
C ASP A 283 22.14 8.71 -2.32
N GLU A 284 21.71 9.30 -3.44
CA GLU A 284 20.99 10.58 -3.45
C GLU A 284 19.61 10.44 -2.75
N HIS A 285 18.87 9.38 -3.03
CA HIS A 285 17.60 9.09 -2.34
C HIS A 285 17.82 8.87 -0.84
N LEU A 286 18.84 8.10 -0.46
CA LEU A 286 19.16 7.82 0.94
C LEU A 286 19.67 9.07 1.69
N ALA A 287 20.42 9.94 1.04
CA ALA A 287 20.83 11.23 1.62
C ALA A 287 19.62 12.13 1.90
N ALA A 288 18.66 12.20 0.97
CA ALA A 288 17.42 12.95 1.17
C ALA A 288 16.62 12.38 2.36
N LEU A 289 16.48 11.06 2.45
CA LEU A 289 15.77 10.40 3.56
C LEU A 289 16.50 10.58 4.90
N ALA A 290 17.83 10.54 4.92
CA ALA A 290 18.62 10.81 6.12
C ALA A 290 18.41 12.24 6.63
N ALA A 291 18.34 13.23 5.72
CA ALA A 291 18.01 14.60 6.08
C ALA A 291 16.60 14.72 6.70
N VAL A 292 15.62 13.98 6.15
CA VAL A 292 14.26 13.93 6.72
C VAL A 292 14.29 13.28 8.10
N ALA A 293 14.89 12.09 8.26
CA ALA A 293 14.94 11.36 9.53
C ALA A 293 15.61 12.16 10.66
N GLY A 294 16.65 12.94 10.36
CA GLY A 294 17.32 13.79 11.35
C GLY A 294 16.50 14.99 11.85
N ASN A 295 15.40 15.33 11.17
CA ASN A 295 14.57 16.51 11.49
C ASN A 295 13.12 16.15 11.85
N ILE A 296 12.68 14.95 11.54
CA ILE A 296 11.40 14.38 11.90
C ILE A 296 11.71 13.25 12.89
N ARG A 297 11.09 13.23 14.07
CA ARG A 297 11.21 12.05 14.94
C ARG A 297 10.51 10.87 14.24
N VAL A 298 11.32 9.99 13.69
CA VAL A 298 10.89 8.74 13.06
C VAL A 298 10.70 7.68 14.14
#